data_876e396de6c5ce54f1198ee5c40b4fbe
#
_entry.id   876e396de6c5ce54f1198ee5c40b4fbe
#
_cell.length_a   1.000
_cell.length_b   1.000
_cell.length_c   1.000
_cell.angle_alpha   90.00
_cell.angle_beta   90.00
_cell.angle_gamma   90.00
#
_symmetry.space_group_name_H-M   'P 1'
#
loop_
_entity.id
_entity.type
_entity.pdbx_description
1 polymer ?
#
loop_
_entity_poly.entity_id
_entity_poly.type
_entity_poly.pdbx_seq_one_letter_code
_entity_poly.pdbx_strand_id
1 'polypeptide(L)'
;MNRAKERLTELRDKGLITPEQYDELVAALDGVEPELPTTPAVPQEPAVPQPASPPATPKMTIHIDTDAPTKAPQPAIEATGNRLVVRLISEDLRVHGVAGLPGVRVVGGQSAVHTHQSGDTTEVESALTGGEFHGFSLRFGSSSEDTVELEVPIDMPCELKTVSGDISCEDLHGMLNVRSVSGDIDGRSLTHILSASSTSGDLDLEKCFIDGDAITKSGDVEIDSSTVHGMLKSYSGDVSALDTVLNDSDVLSFSGDVHLEGVTVQGGARLKTTSGDIRVELDQHDVMVDVDTRSGEATVRGPGVDIQTSRQRIPVGRAAVELSAHTGSGDIDIRLT
;
A
#
# COMPACT_ATOMS: atom_id res chain seq x y z
N MET A 1 -23.96 -24.58 -14.70
CA MET A 1 -24.45 -24.08 -13.38
C MET A 1 -23.26 -23.51 -12.63
N ASN A 2 -23.35 -22.31 -12.10
CA ASN A 2 -22.20 -21.51 -11.69
C ASN A 2 -21.79 -21.92 -10.26
N ARG A 3 -20.58 -22.39 -10.06
CA ARG A 3 -20.00 -22.79 -8.74
C ARG A 3 -20.21 -21.75 -7.62
N ALA A 4 -20.34 -20.47 -8.00
CA ALA A 4 -20.62 -19.40 -7.07
C ALA A 4 -22.04 -19.47 -6.48
N LYS A 5 -23.06 -19.80 -7.30
CA LYS A 5 -24.43 -19.94 -6.82
C LYS A 5 -24.61 -21.16 -5.92
N GLU A 6 -23.90 -22.25 -6.15
CA GLU A 6 -23.90 -23.41 -5.27
C GLU A 6 -23.32 -23.08 -3.89
N ARG A 7 -22.22 -22.31 -3.85
CA ARG A 7 -21.64 -21.84 -2.59
C ARG A 7 -22.56 -20.88 -1.82
N LEU A 8 -23.23 -19.95 -2.52
CA LEU A 8 -24.19 -19.05 -1.88
C LEU A 8 -25.38 -19.82 -1.29
N THR A 9 -25.89 -20.85 -1.99
CA THR A 9 -26.93 -21.73 -1.47
C THR A 9 -26.49 -22.46 -0.21
N GLU A 10 -25.26 -22.96 -0.20
CA GLU A 10 -24.68 -23.64 0.97
C GLU A 10 -24.53 -22.70 2.17
N LEU A 11 -24.14 -21.44 1.94
CA LEU A 11 -24.02 -20.42 3.00
C LEU A 11 -25.38 -20.03 3.58
N ARG A 12 -26.41 -19.91 2.72
CA ARG A 12 -27.78 -19.67 3.19
C ARG A 12 -28.31 -20.84 4.00
N ASP A 13 -28.13 -22.06 3.52
CA ASP A 13 -28.64 -23.28 4.18
C ASP A 13 -27.93 -23.56 5.52
N LYS A 14 -26.70 -23.05 5.69
CA LYS A 14 -25.96 -23.03 6.97
C LYS A 14 -26.34 -21.86 7.87
N GLY A 15 -27.23 -20.96 7.43
CA GLY A 15 -27.64 -19.77 8.19
C GLY A 15 -26.58 -18.69 8.32
N LEU A 16 -25.55 -18.72 7.47
CA LEU A 16 -24.45 -17.76 7.46
C LEU A 16 -24.77 -16.47 6.68
N ILE A 17 -25.77 -16.51 5.83
CA ILE A 17 -26.35 -15.35 5.14
C ILE A 17 -27.88 -15.41 5.22
N THR A 18 -28.53 -14.22 5.27
CA THR A 18 -29.99 -14.15 5.26
C THR A 18 -30.56 -14.41 3.86
N PRO A 19 -31.84 -14.79 3.74
CA PRO A 19 -32.45 -14.94 2.42
C PRO A 19 -32.37 -13.68 1.55
N GLU A 20 -32.49 -12.50 2.14
CA GLU A 20 -32.39 -11.19 1.47
C GLU A 20 -30.96 -10.95 0.94
N GLN A 21 -29.93 -11.24 1.73
CA GLN A 21 -28.53 -11.18 1.30
C GLN A 21 -28.21 -12.20 0.20
N TYR A 22 -28.81 -13.36 0.25
CA TYR A 22 -28.69 -14.37 -0.79
C TYR A 22 -29.24 -13.87 -2.12
N ASP A 23 -30.45 -13.29 -2.12
CA ASP A 23 -31.12 -12.78 -3.32
C ASP A 23 -30.35 -11.60 -3.93
N GLU A 24 -29.79 -10.70 -3.10
CA GLU A 24 -28.97 -9.57 -3.54
C GLU A 24 -27.65 -10.07 -4.20
N LEU A 25 -26.97 -11.05 -3.60
CA LEU A 25 -25.74 -11.61 -4.13
C LEU A 25 -25.96 -12.41 -5.42
N VAL A 26 -27.10 -13.08 -5.54
CA VAL A 26 -27.48 -13.80 -6.77
C VAL A 26 -27.82 -12.80 -7.88
N ALA A 27 -28.51 -11.71 -7.58
CA ALA A 27 -28.82 -10.65 -8.55
C ALA A 27 -27.54 -9.96 -9.06
N ALA A 28 -26.58 -9.69 -8.18
CA ALA A 28 -25.27 -9.16 -8.56
C ALA A 28 -24.47 -10.12 -9.44
N LEU A 29 -24.55 -11.42 -9.20
CA LEU A 29 -23.90 -12.46 -10.04
C LEU A 29 -24.54 -12.61 -11.44
N ASP A 30 -25.83 -12.30 -11.58
CA ASP A 30 -26.55 -12.37 -12.84
C ASP A 30 -26.46 -11.08 -13.67
N GLY A 31 -25.74 -10.05 -13.15
CA GLY A 31 -25.53 -8.77 -13.85
C GLY A 31 -26.78 -7.92 -13.99
N VAL A 32 -27.77 -8.13 -13.13
CA VAL A 32 -28.95 -7.26 -13.05
C VAL A 32 -28.62 -6.08 -12.15
N GLU A 33 -28.39 -4.90 -12.72
CA GLU A 33 -28.26 -3.64 -11.97
C GLU A 33 -29.55 -3.40 -11.17
N PRO A 34 -29.48 -3.16 -9.85
CA PRO A 34 -30.65 -2.79 -9.08
C PRO A 34 -31.13 -1.40 -9.54
N GLU A 35 -32.37 -1.28 -9.98
CA GLU A 35 -33.01 0.01 -10.26
C GLU A 35 -32.98 0.87 -8.97
N LEU A 36 -32.28 1.99 -9.03
CA LEU A 36 -32.28 3.01 -7.98
C LEU A 36 -33.70 3.56 -7.79
N PRO A 37 -34.21 3.63 -6.56
CA PRO A 37 -35.50 4.22 -6.30
C PRO A 37 -35.48 5.71 -6.66
N THR A 38 -36.41 6.13 -7.53
CA THR A 38 -36.67 7.51 -7.93
C THR A 38 -36.94 8.38 -6.69
N THR A 39 -36.16 9.41 -6.54
CA THR A 39 -36.26 10.46 -5.51
C THR A 39 -37.64 11.12 -5.54
N PRO A 40 -38.40 11.17 -4.43
CA PRO A 40 -39.57 12.00 -4.34
C PRO A 40 -39.20 13.49 -4.21
N ALA A 41 -40.01 14.33 -4.84
CA ALA A 41 -39.88 15.78 -4.92
C ALA A 41 -39.69 16.46 -3.55
N VAL A 42 -38.78 17.43 -3.53
CA VAL A 42 -38.49 18.34 -2.41
C VAL A 42 -39.73 19.18 -2.07
N PRO A 43 -40.21 19.17 -0.80
CA PRO A 43 -41.18 20.17 -0.35
C PRO A 43 -40.46 21.48 0.01
N GLN A 44 -41.08 22.59 -0.33
CA GLN A 44 -40.62 23.94 -0.06
C GLN A 44 -40.49 24.22 1.45
N GLU A 45 -39.43 24.92 1.79
CA GLU A 45 -39.02 25.40 3.09
C GLU A 45 -40.01 26.46 3.66
N PRO A 46 -40.52 26.35 4.88
CA PRO A 46 -41.18 27.47 5.58
C PRO A 46 -40.13 28.31 6.34
N ALA A 47 -40.38 29.63 6.33
CA ALA A 47 -39.57 30.70 6.87
C ALA A 47 -39.07 30.48 8.33
N VAL A 48 -37.77 30.84 8.51
CA VAL A 48 -37.03 30.80 9.77
C VAL A 48 -37.48 31.90 10.73
N PRO A 49 -37.87 31.64 11.98
CA PRO A 49 -37.97 32.67 13.02
C PRO A 49 -36.59 32.94 13.64
N GLN A 50 -36.27 34.21 13.91
CA GLN A 50 -35.05 34.67 14.54
C GLN A 50 -34.86 34.07 15.95
N PRO A 51 -33.63 33.78 16.38
CA PRO A 51 -33.35 33.19 17.68
C PRO A 51 -33.39 34.25 18.80
N ALA A 52 -34.09 33.89 19.87
CA ALA A 52 -34.06 34.60 21.15
C ALA A 52 -32.71 34.35 21.86
N SER A 53 -32.25 35.39 22.59
CA SER A 53 -30.99 35.42 23.35
C SER A 53 -30.90 34.28 24.39
N PRO A 54 -29.71 33.66 24.56
CA PRO A 54 -29.55 32.58 25.54
C PRO A 54 -29.51 33.08 26.98
N PRO A 55 -30.06 32.29 27.94
CA PRO A 55 -29.90 32.56 29.36
C PRO A 55 -28.47 32.23 29.84
N ALA A 56 -28.03 32.97 30.86
CA ALA A 56 -26.72 32.87 31.47
C ALA A 56 -26.33 31.45 31.92
N THR A 57 -25.19 31.02 31.51
CA THR A 57 -24.55 29.76 31.88
C THR A 57 -24.12 29.77 33.37
N PRO A 58 -24.42 28.74 34.17
CA PRO A 58 -23.79 28.56 35.47
C PRO A 58 -22.28 28.19 35.26
N LYS A 59 -21.42 28.87 35.99
CA LYS A 59 -19.98 28.54 36.05
C LYS A 59 -19.84 27.17 36.70
N MET A 60 -19.57 26.18 35.87
CA MET A 60 -19.14 24.84 36.32
C MET A 60 -17.65 24.89 36.61
N THR A 61 -17.27 24.83 37.87
CA THR A 61 -15.89 24.67 38.29
C THR A 61 -15.54 23.21 38.04
N ILE A 62 -14.74 22.95 37.00
CA ILE A 62 -14.19 21.61 36.75
C ILE A 62 -12.98 21.48 37.69
N HIS A 63 -13.11 20.64 38.71
CA HIS A 63 -11.96 20.07 39.39
C HIS A 63 -11.34 19.07 38.43
N ILE A 64 -10.17 19.41 37.89
CA ILE A 64 -9.31 18.46 37.17
C ILE A 64 -8.58 17.68 38.27
N ASP A 65 -9.08 16.47 38.56
CA ASP A 65 -8.30 15.47 39.28
C ASP A 65 -7.14 15.03 38.36
N THR A 66 -5.95 15.52 38.69
CA THR A 66 -4.69 15.19 37.99
C THR A 66 -4.10 13.83 38.42
N ASP A 67 -4.89 12.95 38.98
CA ASP A 67 -4.50 11.57 39.27
C ASP A 67 -5.22 10.58 38.33
N ALA A 68 -4.92 10.69 37.01
CA ALA A 68 -5.05 9.52 36.15
C ALA A 68 -3.92 8.57 36.55
N PRO A 69 -4.19 7.31 36.93
CA PRO A 69 -3.12 6.35 37.17
C PRO A 69 -2.33 6.20 35.87
N THR A 70 -1.07 6.64 35.89
CA THR A 70 -0.12 6.30 34.84
C THR A 70 -0.10 4.78 34.78
N LYS A 71 -0.73 4.21 33.74
CA LYS A 71 -0.73 2.77 33.48
C LYS A 71 0.72 2.35 33.44
N ALA A 72 1.16 1.55 34.41
CA ALA A 72 2.50 1.03 34.44
C ALA A 72 2.77 0.35 33.09
N PRO A 73 3.95 0.55 32.47
CA PRO A 73 4.27 -0.10 31.22
C PRO A 73 4.08 -1.61 31.39
N GLN A 74 3.23 -2.20 30.55
CA GLN A 74 3.05 -3.64 30.55
C GLN A 74 4.39 -4.28 30.17
N PRO A 75 4.79 -5.40 30.78
CA PRO A 75 6.02 -6.07 30.40
C PRO A 75 5.97 -6.48 28.94
N ALA A 76 7.03 -6.19 28.18
CA ALA A 76 7.13 -6.59 26.79
C ALA A 76 6.97 -8.11 26.66
N ILE A 77 6.21 -8.55 25.67
CA ILE A 77 6.08 -9.97 25.35
C ILE A 77 7.28 -10.34 24.49
N GLU A 78 8.11 -11.29 24.95
CA GLU A 78 9.28 -11.77 24.22
C GLU A 78 9.03 -13.17 23.64
N ALA A 79 9.36 -13.36 22.36
CA ALA A 79 9.28 -14.65 21.67
C ALA A 79 10.58 -14.92 20.88
N THR A 80 11.04 -16.16 20.85
CA THR A 80 12.37 -16.56 20.35
C THR A 80 12.35 -17.33 19.03
N GLY A 81 11.42 -17.01 18.13
CA GLY A 81 11.36 -17.62 16.78
C GLY A 81 12.44 -17.05 15.84
N ASN A 82 12.74 -17.81 14.78
CA ASN A 82 13.65 -17.38 13.70
C ASN A 82 12.92 -16.74 12.51
N ARG A 83 11.60 -16.68 12.55
CA ARG A 83 10.72 -16.05 11.55
C ARG A 83 9.56 -15.36 12.25
N LEU A 84 9.18 -14.21 11.74
CA LEU A 84 7.98 -13.50 12.18
C LEU A 84 6.87 -13.60 11.14
N VAL A 85 5.65 -13.90 11.60
CA VAL A 85 4.42 -13.80 10.80
C VAL A 85 3.42 -12.95 11.57
N VAL A 86 2.98 -11.86 10.96
CA VAL A 86 2.00 -10.93 11.54
C VAL A 86 0.73 -10.95 10.69
N ARG A 87 -0.43 -11.10 11.34
CA ARG A 87 -1.74 -11.03 10.70
C ARG A 87 -2.66 -10.13 11.50
N LEU A 88 -2.86 -8.91 11.02
CA LEU A 88 -3.73 -7.93 11.65
C LEU A 88 -4.98 -7.68 10.79
N ILE A 89 -6.02 -7.14 11.41
CA ILE A 89 -7.28 -6.83 10.72
C ILE A 89 -7.42 -5.32 10.54
N SER A 90 -7.34 -4.55 11.60
CA SER A 90 -7.60 -3.10 11.59
C SER A 90 -6.56 -2.28 12.33
N GLU A 91 -5.63 -2.93 12.97
CA GLU A 91 -4.57 -2.30 13.72
C GLU A 91 -3.46 -1.86 12.76
N ASP A 92 -2.89 -0.68 13.01
CA ASP A 92 -1.66 -0.26 12.36
C ASP A 92 -0.48 -1.06 12.91
N LEU A 93 0.48 -1.33 12.06
CA LEU A 93 1.66 -2.12 12.38
C LEU A 93 2.93 -1.30 12.20
N ARG A 94 3.75 -1.23 13.25
CA ARG A 94 5.12 -0.71 13.16
C ARG A 94 6.11 -1.80 13.51
N VAL A 95 7.05 -2.07 12.63
CA VAL A 95 8.10 -3.07 12.83
C VAL A 95 9.46 -2.43 12.70
N HIS A 96 10.24 -2.51 13.75
CA HIS A 96 11.59 -1.95 13.79
C HIS A 96 12.64 -3.04 14.01
N GLY A 97 13.65 -3.08 13.13
CA GLY A 97 14.78 -3.99 13.22
C GLY A 97 15.80 -3.55 14.26
N VAL A 98 16.13 -4.42 15.20
CA VAL A 98 17.08 -4.12 16.27
C VAL A 98 18.25 -5.08 16.22
N ALA A 99 19.46 -4.54 16.14
CA ALA A 99 20.68 -5.36 16.12
C ALA A 99 20.91 -6.04 17.49
N GLY A 100 21.18 -7.34 17.45
CA GLY A 100 21.48 -8.12 18.64
C GLY A 100 20.29 -8.47 19.53
N LEU A 101 19.06 -8.18 19.09
CA LEU A 101 17.86 -8.63 19.78
C LEU A 101 17.73 -10.15 19.66
N PRO A 102 17.45 -10.89 20.77
CA PRO A 102 17.42 -12.36 20.73
C PRO A 102 16.12 -12.94 20.14
N GLY A 103 15.06 -12.13 19.96
CA GLY A 103 13.77 -12.57 19.48
C GLY A 103 12.81 -11.39 19.28
N VAL A 104 11.55 -11.66 18.99
CA VAL A 104 10.51 -10.64 18.78
C VAL A 104 10.05 -10.07 20.11
N ARG A 105 9.91 -8.75 20.17
CA ARG A 105 9.38 -8.04 21.32
C ARG A 105 8.20 -7.17 20.90
N VAL A 106 7.05 -7.36 21.54
CA VAL A 106 5.89 -6.47 21.40
C VAL A 106 6.03 -5.33 22.39
N VAL A 107 6.26 -4.12 21.92
CA VAL A 107 6.48 -2.92 22.76
C VAL A 107 5.27 -2.01 22.84
N GLY A 108 4.35 -2.10 21.88
CA GLY A 108 3.08 -1.36 21.86
C GLY A 108 1.93 -2.23 21.38
N GLY A 109 0.69 -1.89 21.73
CA GLY A 109 -0.52 -2.59 21.28
C GLY A 109 -0.71 -4.01 21.83
N GLN A 110 -0.06 -4.40 22.94
CA GLN A 110 -0.09 -5.77 23.47
C GLN A 110 -1.51 -6.29 23.81
N SER A 111 -2.45 -5.39 24.07
CA SER A 111 -3.84 -5.75 24.33
C SER A 111 -4.66 -6.03 23.06
N ALA A 112 -4.15 -5.60 21.91
CA ALA A 112 -4.79 -5.77 20.61
C ALA A 112 -4.39 -7.06 19.90
N VAL A 113 -3.35 -7.75 20.38
CA VAL A 113 -2.79 -8.92 19.70
C VAL A 113 -2.59 -10.11 20.62
N HIS A 114 -2.62 -11.29 20.01
CA HIS A 114 -2.14 -12.54 20.60
C HIS A 114 -0.82 -12.94 19.96
N THR A 115 0.16 -13.26 20.79
CA THR A 115 1.45 -13.75 20.33
C THR A 115 1.60 -15.21 20.73
N HIS A 116 1.91 -16.06 19.76
CA HIS A 116 2.23 -17.47 20.05
C HIS A 116 3.42 -17.93 19.20
N GLN A 117 4.09 -18.95 19.69
CA GLN A 117 5.22 -19.56 19.00
C GLN A 117 4.84 -20.92 18.44
N SER A 118 5.02 -21.12 17.15
CA SER A 118 4.80 -22.38 16.45
C SER A 118 6.11 -22.88 15.84
N GLY A 119 6.81 -23.74 16.54
CA GLY A 119 8.16 -24.15 16.16
C GLY A 119 9.13 -22.98 16.16
N ASP A 120 9.76 -22.69 15.01
CA ASP A 120 10.70 -21.58 14.80
C ASP A 120 10.00 -20.27 14.38
N THR A 121 8.69 -20.23 14.30
CA THR A 121 7.91 -19.09 13.86
C THR A 121 7.26 -18.41 15.07
N THR A 122 7.45 -17.11 15.20
CA THR A 122 6.64 -16.26 16.07
C THR A 122 5.47 -15.74 15.27
N GLU A 123 4.26 -16.00 15.73
CA GLU A 123 3.03 -15.52 15.11
C GLU A 123 2.38 -14.47 16.00
N VAL A 124 2.00 -13.32 15.38
CA VAL A 124 1.29 -12.21 16.03
C VAL A 124 -0.01 -11.99 15.28
N GLU A 125 -1.13 -12.13 15.95
CA GLU A 125 -2.46 -12.04 15.33
C GLU A 125 -3.36 -11.10 16.13
N SER A 126 -4.31 -10.42 15.45
CA SER A 126 -5.32 -9.59 16.12
C SER A 126 -6.06 -10.39 17.18
N ALA A 127 -6.25 -9.82 18.35
CA ALA A 127 -6.99 -10.43 19.46
C ALA A 127 -8.45 -10.73 19.10
N LEU A 128 -9.00 -10.07 18.09
CA LEU A 128 -10.38 -10.27 17.60
C LEU A 128 -10.57 -11.57 16.79
N THR A 129 -9.49 -12.22 16.36
CA THR A 129 -9.55 -13.49 15.61
C THR A 129 -9.75 -14.74 16.48
N GLY A 130 -9.59 -14.64 17.80
CA GLY A 130 -9.65 -15.76 18.75
C GLY A 130 -10.93 -15.89 19.60
N GLY A 131 -11.97 -15.10 19.40
CA GLY A 131 -13.16 -15.10 20.27
C GLY A 131 -14.49 -15.32 19.53
N GLU A 132 -15.34 -16.18 20.10
CA GLU A 132 -16.67 -16.53 19.63
C GLU A 132 -17.47 -15.32 19.10
N PHE A 133 -17.91 -15.40 17.84
CA PHE A 133 -18.83 -14.45 17.23
C PHE A 133 -20.19 -14.43 17.95
N HIS A 134 -20.31 -13.67 19.00
CA HIS A 134 -21.58 -13.31 19.60
C HIS A 134 -21.74 -11.79 19.56
N GLY A 135 -22.33 -11.30 18.46
CA GLY A 135 -22.81 -9.94 18.35
C GLY A 135 -21.85 -8.99 17.64
N PHE A 136 -22.20 -8.65 16.43
CA PHE A 136 -21.54 -7.67 15.55
C PHE A 136 -21.48 -6.30 16.24
N SER A 137 -20.32 -5.88 16.67
CA SER A 137 -20.02 -4.49 17.03
C SER A 137 -18.80 -4.07 16.26
N LEU A 138 -19.01 -3.55 15.05
CA LEU A 138 -17.99 -2.81 14.31
C LEU A 138 -17.74 -1.49 15.07
N ARG A 139 -16.67 -1.42 15.82
CA ARG A 139 -16.14 -0.18 16.37
C ARG A 139 -15.19 0.43 15.36
N PHE A 140 -15.72 1.26 14.48
CA PHE A 140 -14.89 2.18 13.70
C PHE A 140 -14.53 3.38 14.58
N GLY A 141 -13.30 3.42 15.04
CA GLY A 141 -12.77 4.56 15.78
C GLY A 141 -11.28 4.32 15.96
N SER A 142 -10.48 4.98 15.13
CA SER A 142 -9.03 5.04 15.35
C SER A 142 -8.77 5.79 16.65
N SER A 143 -8.52 5.04 17.71
CA SER A 143 -7.86 5.57 18.89
C SER A 143 -6.37 5.25 18.75
N SER A 144 -5.52 6.12 19.25
CA SER A 144 -4.06 5.93 19.28
C SER A 144 -3.60 4.70 20.10
N GLU A 145 -4.52 3.84 20.50
CA GLU A 145 -4.29 2.56 21.18
C GLU A 145 -4.28 1.36 20.22
N ASP A 146 -4.56 1.57 18.94
CA ASP A 146 -4.72 0.50 17.95
C ASP A 146 -3.43 0.23 17.13
N THR A 147 -2.30 0.86 17.48
CA THR A 147 -1.02 0.60 16.82
C THR A 147 -0.25 -0.51 17.53
N VAL A 148 0.09 -1.54 16.79
CA VAL A 148 0.96 -2.64 17.24
C VAL A 148 2.40 -2.30 16.91
N GLU A 149 3.25 -2.21 17.92
CA GLU A 149 4.67 -1.91 17.74
C GLU A 149 5.51 -3.14 18.08
N LEU A 150 6.33 -3.56 17.12
CA LEU A 150 7.21 -4.73 17.25
C LEU A 150 8.67 -4.32 17.07
N GLU A 151 9.51 -4.76 17.99
CA GLU A 151 10.96 -4.82 17.78
C GLU A 151 11.35 -6.25 17.39
N VAL A 152 12.14 -6.39 16.34
CA VAL A 152 12.54 -7.68 15.81
C VAL A 152 14.07 -7.73 15.58
N PRO A 153 14.70 -8.90 15.62
CA PRO A 153 16.08 -9.02 15.16
C PRO A 153 16.22 -8.50 13.73
N ILE A 154 17.19 -7.64 13.48
CA ILE A 154 17.38 -6.94 12.22
C ILE A 154 17.42 -7.87 10.99
N ASP A 155 17.95 -9.08 11.12
CA ASP A 155 18.09 -10.06 10.05
C ASP A 155 16.92 -11.08 9.99
N MET A 156 15.85 -10.86 10.79
CA MET A 156 14.74 -11.80 10.87
C MET A 156 13.86 -11.75 9.61
N PRO A 157 13.56 -12.89 8.95
CA PRO A 157 12.58 -12.95 7.90
C PRO A 157 11.18 -12.61 8.42
N CYS A 158 10.48 -11.69 7.75
CA CYS A 158 9.18 -11.19 8.16
C CYS A 158 8.13 -11.38 7.07
N GLU A 159 6.94 -11.85 7.46
CA GLU A 159 5.74 -11.88 6.64
C GLU A 159 4.66 -11.08 7.36
N LEU A 160 4.32 -9.90 6.83
CA LEU A 160 3.44 -8.93 7.46
C LEU A 160 2.17 -8.77 6.63
N LYS A 161 1.00 -8.92 7.27
CA LYS A 161 -0.29 -8.81 6.61
C LYS A 161 -1.26 -8.01 7.46
N THR A 162 -1.94 -7.07 6.82
CA THR A 162 -3.09 -6.36 7.40
C THR A 162 -4.26 -6.31 6.42
N VAL A 163 -5.45 -6.04 6.91
CA VAL A 163 -6.61 -5.79 6.05
C VAL A 163 -6.86 -4.29 5.90
N SER A 164 -6.85 -3.52 7.00
CA SER A 164 -7.19 -2.09 6.95
C SER A 164 -6.20 -1.17 7.68
N GLY A 165 -5.22 -1.71 8.36
CA GLY A 165 -4.20 -0.91 9.05
C GLY A 165 -3.02 -0.62 8.14
N ASP A 166 -2.33 0.46 8.42
CA ASP A 166 -1.09 0.83 7.76
C ASP A 166 0.09 0.00 8.28
N ILE A 167 1.07 -0.23 7.44
CA ILE A 167 2.28 -0.98 7.81
C ILE A 167 3.50 -0.08 7.63
N SER A 168 4.22 0.17 8.71
CA SER A 168 5.49 0.88 8.69
C SER A 168 6.62 -0.06 9.11
N CYS A 169 7.64 -0.18 8.26
CA CYS A 169 8.82 -1.04 8.47
C CYS A 169 10.10 -0.24 8.44
N GLU A 170 10.97 -0.44 9.41
CA GLU A 170 12.24 0.29 9.47
C GLU A 170 13.40 -0.66 9.87
N ASP A 171 14.55 -0.47 9.21
CA ASP A 171 15.81 -1.17 9.51
C ASP A 171 15.72 -2.71 9.49
N LEU A 172 15.00 -3.29 8.52
CA LEU A 172 14.91 -4.74 8.36
C LEU A 172 15.86 -5.22 7.25
N HIS A 173 16.74 -6.14 7.60
CA HIS A 173 17.73 -6.75 6.69
C HIS A 173 17.37 -8.19 6.28
N GLY A 174 16.41 -8.81 6.95
CA GLY A 174 15.89 -10.12 6.57
C GLY A 174 14.96 -10.06 5.35
N MET A 175 14.61 -11.23 4.81
CA MET A 175 13.63 -11.32 3.72
C MET A 175 12.27 -10.78 4.20
N LEU A 176 11.69 -9.84 3.44
CA LEU A 176 10.44 -9.18 3.79
C LEU A 176 9.35 -9.42 2.73
N ASN A 177 8.20 -9.87 3.20
CA ASN A 177 6.96 -9.90 2.42
C ASN A 177 5.90 -9.10 3.17
N VAL A 178 5.39 -8.05 2.53
CA VAL A 178 4.38 -7.15 3.12
C VAL A 178 3.13 -7.13 2.25
N ARG A 179 1.97 -7.23 2.89
CA ARG A 179 0.68 -7.13 2.19
C ARG A 179 -0.35 -6.39 3.01
N SER A 180 -0.97 -5.38 2.41
CA SER A 180 -2.19 -4.74 2.90
C SER A 180 -3.36 -4.94 1.92
N VAL A 181 -4.58 -4.76 2.37
CA VAL A 181 -5.75 -4.63 1.49
C VAL A 181 -6.14 -3.16 1.33
N SER A 182 -6.18 -2.38 2.41
CA SER A 182 -6.62 -0.97 2.36
C SER A 182 -5.72 -0.01 3.12
N GLY A 183 -4.60 -0.45 3.65
CA GLY A 183 -3.63 0.40 4.34
C GLY A 183 -2.43 0.68 3.46
N ASP A 184 -1.74 1.75 3.78
CA ASP A 184 -0.50 2.16 3.15
C ASP A 184 0.67 1.32 3.67
N ILE A 185 1.73 1.25 2.90
CA ILE A 185 2.94 0.53 3.25
C ILE A 185 4.12 1.48 3.14
N ASP A 186 4.67 1.86 4.30
CA ASP A 186 5.88 2.66 4.43
C ASP A 186 7.08 1.78 4.76
N GLY A 187 8.13 1.86 3.98
CA GLY A 187 9.36 1.10 4.17
C GLY A 187 10.59 1.98 4.16
N ARG A 188 11.43 1.86 5.18
CA ARG A 188 12.70 2.62 5.26
C ARG A 188 13.87 1.72 5.63
N SER A 189 14.97 1.84 4.88
CA SER A 189 16.21 1.08 5.14
C SER A 189 15.99 -0.44 5.14
N LEU A 190 15.30 -0.97 4.12
CA LEU A 190 14.98 -2.38 3.98
C LEU A 190 15.88 -3.03 2.92
N THR A 191 16.52 -4.17 3.23
CA THR A 191 17.53 -4.73 2.32
C THR A 191 17.09 -5.91 1.45
N HIS A 192 15.97 -6.56 1.73
CA HIS A 192 15.51 -7.71 0.94
C HIS A 192 13.98 -7.73 0.85
N ILE A 193 13.40 -6.80 0.09
CA ILE A 193 11.96 -6.81 -0.18
C ILE A 193 11.69 -7.77 -1.33
N LEU A 194 11.06 -8.91 -1.04
CA LEU A 194 10.61 -9.88 -2.05
C LEU A 194 9.23 -9.54 -2.61
N SER A 195 8.37 -8.95 -1.78
CA SER A 195 7.05 -8.51 -2.20
C SER A 195 6.52 -7.44 -1.26
N ALA A 196 6.11 -6.30 -1.82
CA ALA A 196 5.30 -5.30 -1.14
C ALA A 196 4.01 -5.10 -1.96
N SER A 197 2.84 -5.29 -1.36
CA SER A 197 1.60 -5.16 -2.12
C SER A 197 0.44 -4.60 -1.33
N SER A 198 -0.26 -3.62 -1.91
CA SER A 198 -1.55 -3.12 -1.42
C SER A 198 -2.65 -3.30 -2.47
N THR A 199 -3.91 -3.25 -2.05
CA THR A 199 -5.03 -3.18 -3.00
C THR A 199 -5.54 -1.75 -3.16
N SER A 200 -5.57 -0.96 -2.08
CA SER A 200 -6.09 0.41 -2.11
C SER A 200 -5.24 1.39 -1.29
N GLY A 201 -4.01 1.08 -1.01
CA GLY A 201 -3.08 1.94 -0.31
C GLY A 201 -1.86 2.23 -1.17
N ASP A 202 -1.13 3.24 -0.77
CA ASP A 202 0.11 3.66 -1.39
C ASP A 202 1.30 2.83 -0.90
N LEU A 203 2.36 2.78 -1.68
CA LEU A 203 3.63 2.15 -1.33
C LEU A 203 4.72 3.22 -1.36
N ASP A 204 5.30 3.54 -0.20
CA ASP A 204 6.41 4.48 -0.05
C ASP A 204 7.64 3.74 0.48
N LEU A 205 8.70 3.64 -0.34
CA LEU A 205 9.89 2.87 -0.03
C LEU A 205 11.15 3.73 -0.18
N GLU A 206 11.77 4.08 0.95
CA GLU A 206 12.97 4.92 1.01
C GLU A 206 14.21 4.11 1.43
N LYS A 207 15.30 4.26 0.72
CA LYS A 207 16.60 3.58 0.99
C LYS A 207 16.46 2.07 1.06
N CYS A 208 15.70 1.51 0.12
CA CYS A 208 15.36 0.09 0.09
C CYS A 208 16.11 -0.66 -1.02
N PHE A 209 16.32 -1.96 -0.79
CA PHE A 209 16.71 -2.90 -1.84
C PHE A 209 15.52 -3.82 -2.14
N ILE A 210 14.92 -3.63 -3.30
CA ILE A 210 13.74 -4.37 -3.77
C ILE A 210 14.23 -5.44 -4.74
N ASP A 211 14.17 -6.71 -4.31
CA ASP A 211 14.58 -7.89 -5.11
C ASP A 211 13.33 -8.68 -5.54
N GLY A 212 12.27 -7.97 -5.84
CA GLY A 212 10.99 -8.55 -6.23
C GLY A 212 9.98 -7.47 -6.65
N ASP A 213 8.73 -7.63 -6.24
CA ASP A 213 7.64 -6.83 -6.75
C ASP A 213 7.08 -5.84 -5.72
N ALA A 214 6.90 -4.57 -6.13
CA ALA A 214 6.13 -3.57 -5.39
C ALA A 214 4.89 -3.20 -6.22
N ILE A 215 3.70 -3.63 -5.75
CA ILE A 215 2.48 -3.59 -6.55
C ILE A 215 1.31 -3.02 -5.77
N THR A 216 0.65 -2.00 -6.31
CA THR A 216 -0.67 -1.56 -5.83
C THR A 216 -1.73 -1.64 -6.94
N LYS A 217 -3.02 -1.66 -6.55
CA LYS A 217 -4.10 -1.58 -7.56
C LYS A 217 -4.72 -0.20 -7.66
N SER A 218 -4.83 0.54 -6.57
CA SER A 218 -5.48 1.85 -6.54
C SER A 218 -4.75 2.81 -5.64
N GLY A 219 -3.47 2.86 -5.72
CA GLY A 219 -2.60 3.75 -4.99
C GLY A 219 -1.38 4.06 -5.84
N ASP A 220 -0.55 4.92 -5.34
CA ASP A 220 0.71 5.30 -5.96
C ASP A 220 1.85 4.40 -5.47
N VAL A 221 2.92 4.34 -6.24
CA VAL A 221 4.17 3.67 -5.86
C VAL A 221 5.27 4.71 -5.90
N GLU A 222 5.79 5.06 -4.73
CA GLU A 222 6.88 6.02 -4.57
C GLU A 222 8.14 5.32 -4.07
N ILE A 223 9.24 5.49 -4.81
CA ILE A 223 10.53 4.88 -4.49
C ILE A 223 11.58 5.97 -4.41
N ASP A 224 12.28 6.09 -3.29
CA ASP A 224 13.34 7.08 -3.11
C ASP A 224 14.67 6.45 -2.69
N SER A 225 15.75 6.93 -3.29
CA SER A 225 17.14 6.58 -2.91
C SER A 225 17.39 5.07 -2.82
N SER A 226 16.77 4.29 -3.71
CA SER A 226 16.64 2.84 -3.59
C SER A 226 17.29 2.09 -4.77
N THR A 227 17.37 0.79 -4.65
CA THR A 227 17.76 -0.09 -5.77
C THR A 227 16.63 -1.08 -6.05
N VAL A 228 16.19 -1.16 -7.29
CA VAL A 228 15.09 -2.03 -7.72
C VAL A 228 15.63 -3.08 -8.69
N HIS A 229 15.32 -4.33 -8.37
CA HIS A 229 15.52 -5.49 -9.25
C HIS A 229 14.20 -6.28 -9.25
N GLY A 230 13.32 -5.96 -10.19
CA GLY A 230 11.97 -6.54 -10.26
C GLY A 230 10.93 -5.58 -10.82
N MET A 231 9.72 -5.61 -10.28
CA MET A 231 8.60 -4.86 -10.85
C MET A 231 8.04 -3.81 -9.88
N LEU A 232 7.94 -2.57 -10.37
CA LEU A 232 7.14 -1.51 -9.74
C LEU A 232 5.84 -1.37 -10.53
N LYS A 233 4.68 -1.45 -9.87
CA LYS A 233 3.42 -1.45 -10.60
C LYS A 233 2.27 -0.81 -9.85
N SER A 234 1.58 0.12 -10.53
CA SER A 234 0.22 0.53 -10.18
C SER A 234 -0.77 0.17 -11.29
N TYR A 235 -2.04 -0.07 -10.94
CA TYR A 235 -3.11 -0.19 -11.93
C TYR A 235 -3.87 1.13 -12.11
N SER A 236 -4.04 1.94 -11.08
CA SER A 236 -4.78 3.19 -11.12
C SER A 236 -4.14 4.27 -10.27
N GLY A 237 -2.86 4.44 -10.39
CA GLY A 237 -2.07 5.45 -9.72
C GLY A 237 -0.77 5.64 -10.45
N ASP A 238 -0.01 6.60 -10.00
CA ASP A 238 1.27 6.95 -10.57
C ASP A 238 2.38 6.05 -10.01
N VAL A 239 3.46 5.94 -10.78
CA VAL A 239 4.68 5.28 -10.30
C VAL A 239 5.81 6.28 -10.40
N SER A 240 6.38 6.66 -9.26
CA SER A 240 7.50 7.59 -9.18
C SER A 240 8.74 6.94 -8.59
N ALA A 241 9.91 7.32 -9.11
CA ALA A 241 11.19 6.95 -8.52
C ALA A 241 12.16 8.13 -8.57
N LEU A 242 12.76 8.42 -7.41
CA LEU A 242 13.73 9.49 -7.23
C LEU A 242 15.08 8.90 -6.80
N ASP A 243 16.19 9.38 -7.39
CA ASP A 243 17.56 8.98 -7.03
C ASP A 243 17.77 7.46 -6.95
N THR A 244 17.11 6.72 -7.85
CA THR A 244 16.97 5.26 -7.77
C THR A 244 17.76 4.55 -8.86
N VAL A 245 18.32 3.37 -8.51
CA VAL A 245 18.96 2.48 -9.47
C VAL A 245 17.96 1.42 -9.94
N LEU A 246 17.64 1.40 -11.23
CA LEU A 246 16.85 0.36 -11.88
C LEU A 246 17.79 -0.69 -12.50
N ASN A 247 17.69 -1.93 -12.03
CA ASN A 247 18.53 -3.04 -12.48
C ASN A 247 17.64 -4.17 -13.02
N ASP A 248 17.59 -4.32 -14.35
CA ASP A 248 16.70 -5.27 -15.03
C ASP A 248 15.24 -5.17 -14.54
N SER A 249 14.69 -3.94 -14.54
CA SER A 249 13.44 -3.64 -13.87
C SER A 249 12.31 -3.27 -14.83
N ASP A 250 11.07 -3.63 -14.44
CA ASP A 250 9.84 -3.23 -15.12
C ASP A 250 9.09 -2.18 -14.26
N VAL A 251 8.80 -1.00 -14.83
CA VAL A 251 8.01 0.07 -14.18
C VAL A 251 6.72 0.26 -14.97
N LEU A 252 5.60 -0.07 -14.36
CA LEU A 252 4.34 -0.20 -15.06
C LEU A 252 3.22 0.60 -14.37
N SER A 253 2.53 1.48 -15.10
CA SER A 253 1.20 1.95 -14.71
C SER A 253 0.17 1.55 -15.76
N PHE A 254 -1.09 1.34 -15.37
CA PHE A 254 -2.14 1.13 -16.34
C PHE A 254 -2.90 2.42 -16.63
N SER A 255 -3.24 3.21 -15.61
CA SER A 255 -3.94 4.50 -15.73
C SER A 255 -3.31 5.52 -14.79
N GLY A 256 -2.10 5.93 -15.07
CA GLY A 256 -1.34 6.91 -14.33
C GLY A 256 -0.03 7.18 -15.04
N ASP A 257 0.66 8.18 -14.55
CA ASP A 257 1.93 8.62 -15.09
C ASP A 257 3.08 7.77 -14.53
N VAL A 258 4.18 7.74 -15.25
CA VAL A 258 5.47 7.22 -14.78
C VAL A 258 6.45 8.37 -14.72
N HIS A 259 6.93 8.68 -13.51
CA HIS A 259 7.86 9.78 -13.27
C HIS A 259 9.14 9.28 -12.62
N LEU A 260 10.26 9.40 -13.33
CA LEU A 260 11.58 8.98 -12.87
C LEU A 260 12.53 10.17 -12.90
N GLU A 261 13.17 10.50 -11.77
CA GLU A 261 14.09 11.62 -11.64
C GLU A 261 15.40 11.16 -10.97
N GLY A 262 16.55 11.57 -11.51
CA GLY A 262 17.86 11.18 -10.98
C GLY A 262 18.14 9.68 -11.07
N VAL A 263 17.55 9.00 -12.06
CA VAL A 263 17.59 7.53 -12.12
C VAL A 263 18.78 7.04 -12.92
N THR A 264 19.40 5.96 -12.44
CA THR A 264 20.44 5.20 -13.15
C THR A 264 19.91 3.84 -13.58
N VAL A 265 20.08 3.46 -14.85
CA VAL A 265 19.70 2.14 -15.36
C VAL A 265 20.93 1.23 -15.43
N GLN A 266 20.82 0.05 -14.81
CA GLN A 266 21.81 -1.02 -14.88
C GLN A 266 21.12 -2.27 -15.46
N GLY A 267 21.77 -2.93 -16.46
CA GLY A 267 21.10 -4.02 -17.19
C GLY A 267 20.09 -3.47 -18.20
N GLY A 268 18.83 -3.37 -17.83
CA GLY A 268 17.77 -2.79 -18.63
C GLY A 268 16.63 -2.23 -17.79
N ALA A 269 15.82 -1.34 -18.36
CA ALA A 269 14.58 -0.89 -17.74
C ALA A 269 13.47 -0.78 -18.78
N ARG A 270 12.29 -1.29 -18.42
CA ARG A 270 11.09 -1.17 -19.25
C ARG A 270 10.05 -0.35 -18.53
N LEU A 271 9.68 0.78 -19.13
CA LEU A 271 8.65 1.69 -18.62
C LEU A 271 7.42 1.54 -19.50
N LYS A 272 6.26 1.38 -18.89
CA LYS A 272 5.03 1.25 -19.65
C LYS A 272 3.84 1.84 -18.93
N THR A 273 3.08 2.68 -19.64
CA THR A 273 1.73 3.04 -19.24
C THR A 273 0.72 2.74 -20.34
N THR A 274 -0.55 2.63 -20.03
CA THR A 274 -1.59 2.50 -21.07
C THR A 274 -2.25 3.85 -21.32
N SER A 275 -2.47 4.65 -20.28
CA SER A 275 -3.04 5.99 -20.36
C SER A 275 -2.35 6.87 -19.34
N GLY A 276 -1.33 7.58 -19.76
CA GLY A 276 -0.54 8.47 -18.94
C GLY A 276 0.75 8.84 -19.65
N ASP A 277 1.45 9.80 -19.10
CA ASP A 277 2.72 10.29 -19.59
C ASP A 277 3.87 9.51 -18.96
N ILE A 278 5.00 9.47 -19.66
CA ILE A 278 6.26 8.94 -19.13
C ILE A 278 7.28 10.07 -19.12
N ARG A 279 7.73 10.47 -17.93
CA ARG A 279 8.79 11.47 -17.75
C ARG A 279 9.98 10.84 -17.08
N VAL A 280 11.14 10.97 -17.70
CA VAL A 280 12.38 10.33 -17.24
C VAL A 280 13.52 11.32 -17.29
N GLU A 281 14.21 11.48 -16.15
CA GLU A 281 15.50 12.15 -16.09
C GLU A 281 16.56 11.13 -15.62
N LEU A 282 17.51 10.83 -16.52
CA LEU A 282 18.57 9.85 -16.28
C LEU A 282 19.88 10.54 -15.95
N ASP A 283 20.55 10.06 -14.90
CA ASP A 283 21.91 10.48 -14.55
C ASP A 283 22.99 9.72 -15.36
N GLN A 284 22.68 9.43 -16.61
CA GLN A 284 23.60 8.72 -17.52
C GLN A 284 23.28 9.00 -18.98
N HIS A 285 24.27 8.83 -19.85
CA HIS A 285 24.13 9.13 -21.26
C HIS A 285 24.61 8.02 -22.21
N ASP A 286 25.00 6.84 -21.70
CA ASP A 286 25.36 5.69 -22.51
C ASP A 286 24.18 4.69 -22.58
N VAL A 287 23.07 5.12 -23.17
CA VAL A 287 21.79 4.39 -23.15
C VAL A 287 21.22 4.18 -24.55
N MET A 288 20.72 2.99 -24.83
CA MET A 288 19.84 2.74 -25.98
C MET A 288 18.41 3.06 -25.53
N VAL A 289 17.83 4.13 -26.06
CA VAL A 289 16.46 4.55 -25.75
C VAL A 289 15.53 4.05 -26.85
N ASP A 290 14.52 3.25 -26.48
CA ASP A 290 13.46 2.78 -27.35
C ASP A 290 12.14 3.39 -26.93
N VAL A 291 11.57 4.29 -27.73
CA VAL A 291 10.31 4.98 -27.45
C VAL A 291 9.23 4.56 -28.41
N ASP A 292 8.02 4.33 -27.88
CA ASP A 292 6.83 4.03 -28.69
C ASP A 292 5.58 4.64 -28.00
N THR A 293 4.99 5.66 -28.62
CA THR A 293 3.68 6.18 -28.25
C THR A 293 2.70 5.98 -29.38
N ARG A 294 1.51 5.46 -29.07
CA ARG A 294 0.49 5.24 -30.09
C ARG A 294 -0.32 6.52 -30.36
N SER A 295 -0.53 7.34 -29.32
CA SER A 295 -1.29 8.57 -29.40
C SER A 295 -0.64 9.60 -28.47
N GLY A 296 0.30 10.36 -29.00
CA GLY A 296 1.12 11.33 -28.29
C GLY A 296 2.46 11.55 -28.99
N GLU A 297 3.35 12.22 -28.34
CA GLU A 297 4.67 12.55 -28.85
C GLU A 297 5.78 12.09 -27.89
N ALA A 298 6.85 11.59 -28.43
CA ALA A 298 8.05 11.24 -27.67
C ALA A 298 9.15 12.25 -27.93
N THR A 299 9.71 12.81 -26.88
CA THR A 299 10.87 13.72 -26.93
C THR A 299 12.04 13.10 -26.17
N VAL A 300 13.20 13.02 -26.81
CA VAL A 300 14.44 12.55 -26.18
C VAL A 300 15.50 13.64 -26.31
N ARG A 301 15.96 14.16 -25.16
CA ARG A 301 16.97 15.22 -25.08
C ARG A 301 18.18 14.77 -24.26
N GLY A 302 19.36 15.10 -24.75
CA GLY A 302 20.62 14.81 -24.06
C GLY A 302 21.84 15.28 -24.85
N PRO A 303 23.04 14.95 -24.40
CA PRO A 303 24.28 15.36 -25.09
C PRO A 303 24.29 14.92 -26.53
N GLY A 304 24.12 15.86 -27.46
CA GLY A 304 24.14 15.61 -28.93
C GLY A 304 22.85 14.97 -29.46
N VAL A 305 21.79 14.89 -28.68
CA VAL A 305 20.48 14.33 -29.06
C VAL A 305 19.38 15.30 -28.72
N ASP A 306 18.54 15.65 -29.68
CA ASP A 306 17.28 16.36 -29.51
C ASP A 306 16.33 15.85 -30.60
N ILE A 307 15.52 14.87 -30.25
CA ILE A 307 14.67 14.12 -31.18
C ILE A 307 13.25 14.14 -30.69
N GLN A 308 12.34 14.41 -31.62
CA GLN A 308 10.90 14.38 -31.45
C GLN A 308 10.30 13.35 -32.42
N THR A 309 9.59 12.38 -31.93
CA THR A 309 9.11 11.23 -32.71
C THR A 309 7.89 10.61 -32.03
N SER A 310 7.21 9.67 -32.66
CA SER A 310 6.20 8.83 -32.02
C SER A 310 6.72 7.39 -31.79
N ARG A 311 7.72 6.98 -32.53
CA ARG A 311 8.32 5.65 -32.41
C ARG A 311 9.73 5.63 -32.98
N GLN A 312 10.71 5.37 -32.16
CA GLN A 312 12.11 5.28 -32.60
C GLN A 312 13.01 4.63 -31.56
N ARG A 313 14.02 3.93 -32.02
CA ARG A 313 15.16 3.45 -31.23
C ARG A 313 16.34 4.37 -31.44
N ILE A 314 16.83 4.98 -30.37
CA ILE A 314 17.79 6.08 -30.37
C ILE A 314 19.03 5.65 -29.57
N PRO A 315 20.17 5.42 -30.19
CA PRO A 315 21.42 5.19 -29.47
C PRO A 315 21.96 6.53 -28.94
N VAL A 316 22.25 6.61 -27.68
CA VAL A 316 22.91 7.75 -27.03
C VAL A 316 24.24 7.25 -26.44
N GLY A 317 25.32 7.95 -26.72
CA GLY A 317 26.63 7.52 -26.29
C GLY A 317 27.02 6.12 -26.83
N ARG A 318 27.48 5.26 -25.93
CA ARG A 318 27.87 3.88 -26.25
C ARG A 318 26.70 2.89 -26.29
N ALA A 319 25.53 3.34 -25.89
CA ALA A 319 24.31 2.53 -25.79
C ALA A 319 24.53 1.22 -24.97
N ALA A 320 25.17 1.34 -23.83
CA ALA A 320 25.60 0.19 -23.01
C ALA A 320 24.44 -0.51 -22.29
N VAL A 321 23.36 0.21 -22.02
CA VAL A 321 22.14 -0.29 -21.37
C VAL A 321 20.91 0.06 -22.18
N GLU A 322 19.79 -0.63 -21.98
CA GLU A 322 18.56 -0.39 -22.73
C GLU A 322 17.46 0.19 -21.82
N LEU A 323 16.88 1.33 -22.25
CA LEU A 323 15.66 1.90 -21.68
C LEU A 323 14.56 1.83 -22.73
N SER A 324 13.49 1.15 -22.41
CA SER A 324 12.32 1.02 -23.27
C SER A 324 11.13 1.74 -22.62
N ALA A 325 10.56 2.74 -23.31
CA ALA A 325 9.45 3.55 -22.82
C ALA A 325 8.28 3.48 -23.79
N HIS A 326 7.16 2.95 -23.32
CA HIS A 326 5.96 2.74 -24.14
C HIS A 326 4.71 3.31 -23.47
N THR A 327 3.94 4.12 -24.22
CA THR A 327 2.59 4.53 -23.79
C THR A 327 1.54 4.24 -24.86
N GLY A 328 0.34 3.92 -24.45
CA GLY A 328 -0.80 3.79 -25.36
C GLY A 328 -1.40 5.14 -25.71
N SER A 329 -1.53 6.03 -24.73
CA SER A 329 -2.06 7.38 -24.89
C SER A 329 -1.39 8.30 -23.87
N GLY A 330 -0.54 9.19 -24.34
CA GLY A 330 0.26 10.13 -23.54
C GLY A 330 1.58 10.44 -24.21
N ASP A 331 2.30 11.37 -23.62
CA ASP A 331 3.60 11.82 -24.10
C ASP A 331 4.75 11.12 -23.38
N ILE A 332 5.90 11.04 -24.03
CA ILE A 332 7.14 10.52 -23.46
C ILE A 332 8.19 11.62 -23.49
N ASP A 333 8.69 12.06 -22.34
CA ASP A 333 9.80 13.05 -22.23
C ASP A 333 10.98 12.39 -21.51
N ILE A 334 12.08 12.17 -22.21
CA ILE A 334 13.30 11.57 -21.68
C ILE A 334 14.42 12.58 -21.75
N ARG A 335 15.04 12.86 -20.62
CA ARG A 335 16.21 13.72 -20.47
C ARG A 335 17.40 12.91 -19.97
N LEU A 336 18.54 13.12 -20.63
CA LEU A 336 19.81 12.46 -20.32
C LEU A 336 20.80 13.55 -19.89
N THR A 337 21.27 13.49 -18.65
CA THR A 337 22.16 14.50 -18.07
C THR A 337 23.61 14.04 -18.02
#